data_e305dac3e44f276fd571dc10b858d0f1
#
_entry.id   e305dac3e44f276fd571dc10b858d0f1
#
_cell.length_a   1.000
_cell.length_b   1.000
_cell.length_c   1.000
_cell.angle_alpha   90.00
_cell.angle_beta   90.00
_cell.angle_gamma   90.00
#
_symmetry.space_group_name_H-M   'P 1'
#
loop_
_entity.id
_entity.type
_entity.pdbx_description
1 polymer ?
#
loop_
_entity_poly.entity_id
_entity_poly.type
_entity_poly.pdbx_seq_one_letter_code
_entity_poly.pdbx_strand_id
1 'polypeptide(L)'
;STLFPYTTLFRSIDPTGESIALFRPDVVVDAIIAKKNLGTTINMAPLVIGVGPGFTAGKDVHLVIESMRGHNLARIITDGMAQPNTGVPGNIAGFTSERVIHAPAAGYIYDVRKIGDIVQKGDEIARIYPDKGSYDNKLSEYVPVNATITGIIRGLIREGYYFKEGFKIADIDPREGELSNCFTISDKARSIAGSVLEAVSAFEHGIRVY
;
A
#
# COMPACT_ATOMS: atom_id res chain seq x y z
N SER A 1 28.03 8.45 -19.27
CA SER A 1 26.75 7.77 -19.07
C SER A 1 26.95 6.68 -18.04
N THR A 2 26.46 6.89 -16.88
CA THR A 2 26.51 5.88 -15.83
C THR A 2 25.35 4.92 -16.06
N LEU A 3 25.69 3.79 -16.63
CA LEU A 3 24.77 2.69 -16.73
C LEU A 3 24.50 2.18 -15.32
N PHE A 4 23.35 2.49 -14.78
CA PHE A 4 22.86 1.79 -13.61
C PHE A 4 22.50 0.37 -14.05
N PRO A 5 23.05 -0.65 -13.40
CA PRO A 5 22.61 -2.01 -13.65
C PRO A 5 21.10 -2.07 -13.35
N TYR A 6 20.37 -2.83 -14.13
CA TYR A 6 18.90 -2.98 -14.12
C TYR A 6 18.29 -3.32 -12.75
N THR A 7 19.12 -3.56 -11.76
CA THR A 7 18.74 -3.94 -10.39
C THR A 7 18.98 -2.84 -9.37
N THR A 8 19.53 -1.69 -9.75
CA THR A 8 19.82 -0.63 -8.78
C THR A 8 18.61 0.25 -8.61
N LEU A 9 17.83 -0.04 -7.58
CA LEU A 9 16.72 0.81 -7.16
C LEU A 9 17.23 1.81 -6.11
N PHE A 10 17.19 3.07 -6.46
CA PHE A 10 17.34 4.14 -5.48
C PHE A 10 16.06 4.26 -4.68
N ARG A 11 16.20 4.38 -3.36
CA ARG A 11 15.12 4.73 -2.46
C ARG A 11 15.49 6.00 -1.74
N SER A 12 14.61 6.99 -1.84
CA SER A 12 14.76 8.27 -1.17
C SER A 12 13.54 8.54 -0.30
N ILE A 13 13.72 9.27 0.80
CA ILE A 13 12.63 9.85 1.56
C ILE A 13 12.32 11.18 0.89
N ASP A 14 11.19 11.26 0.21
CA ASP A 14 10.76 12.44 -0.54
C ASP A 14 9.24 12.64 -0.39
N PRO A 15 8.79 13.14 0.76
CA PRO A 15 7.37 13.26 1.06
C PRO A 15 6.65 14.30 0.21
N THR A 16 7.38 15.21 -0.43
CA THR A 16 6.84 16.32 -1.24
C THR A 16 6.99 16.09 -2.74
N GLY A 17 7.77 15.08 -3.18
CA GLY A 17 8.02 14.80 -4.58
C GLY A 17 9.02 15.76 -5.24
N GLU A 18 9.88 16.44 -4.46
CA GLU A 18 10.88 17.37 -5.00
C GLU A 18 11.89 16.69 -5.92
N SER A 19 12.15 15.40 -5.72
CA SER A 19 13.02 14.61 -6.58
C SER A 19 12.54 14.57 -8.03
N ILE A 20 11.24 14.66 -8.28
CA ILE A 20 10.67 14.68 -9.64
C ILE A 20 11.20 15.88 -10.43
N ALA A 21 11.16 17.08 -9.83
CA ALA A 21 11.67 18.28 -10.46
C ALA A 21 13.19 18.23 -10.66
N LEU A 22 13.92 17.61 -9.72
CA LEU A 22 15.37 17.47 -9.77
C LEU A 22 15.83 16.49 -10.86
N PHE A 23 15.22 15.31 -10.92
CA PHE A 23 15.63 14.23 -11.84
C PHE A 23 14.99 14.34 -13.23
N ARG A 24 13.86 15.03 -13.36
CA ARG A 24 13.10 15.19 -14.61
C ARG A 24 12.90 13.85 -15.32
N PRO A 25 12.23 12.89 -14.70
CA PRO A 25 12.05 11.57 -15.29
C PRO A 25 11.13 11.63 -16.51
N ASP A 26 11.29 10.68 -17.42
CA ASP A 26 10.37 10.50 -18.56
C ASP A 26 9.01 9.95 -18.11
N VAL A 27 9.00 9.18 -17.02
CA VAL A 27 7.81 8.56 -16.46
C VAL A 27 7.72 8.78 -14.95
N VAL A 28 6.56 9.21 -14.49
CA VAL A 28 6.19 9.24 -13.07
C VAL A 28 5.04 8.28 -12.83
N VAL A 29 5.18 7.41 -11.82
CA VAL A 29 4.12 6.50 -11.38
C VAL A 29 3.75 6.80 -9.95
N ASP A 30 2.54 7.32 -9.72
CA ASP A 30 1.99 7.48 -8.38
C ASP A 30 1.29 6.17 -7.96
N ALA A 31 1.96 5.39 -7.15
CA ALA A 31 1.46 4.15 -6.55
C ALA A 31 1.36 4.24 -5.01
N ILE A 32 1.17 5.44 -4.47
CA ILE A 32 1.02 5.68 -3.02
C ILE A 32 -0.24 5.00 -2.47
N ILE A 33 -1.25 4.82 -3.33
CA ILE A 33 -2.55 4.21 -2.98
C ILE A 33 -3.27 4.98 -1.85
N ALA A 34 -3.14 6.29 -1.84
CA ALA A 34 -3.79 7.17 -0.86
C ALA A 34 -5.32 7.28 -1.06
N LYS A 35 -5.85 6.72 -2.16
CA LYS A 35 -7.28 6.75 -2.54
C LYS A 35 -7.81 8.16 -2.82
N LYS A 36 -6.93 9.11 -2.90
CA LYS A 36 -7.13 10.51 -3.32
C LYS A 36 -5.83 11.03 -3.90
N ASN A 37 -5.92 11.98 -4.81
CA ASN A 37 -4.75 12.68 -5.33
C ASN A 37 -4.14 13.56 -4.21
N LEU A 38 -2.85 13.40 -3.93
CA LEU A 38 -2.10 14.16 -2.92
C LEU A 38 -1.28 15.32 -3.53
N GLY A 39 -1.45 15.60 -4.82
CA GLY A 39 -0.73 16.68 -5.50
C GLY A 39 -0.07 16.25 -6.81
N THR A 40 -0.30 15.03 -7.27
CA THR A 40 0.19 14.54 -8.56
C THR A 40 -0.52 15.27 -9.70
N THR A 41 0.26 15.77 -10.64
CA THR A 41 -0.26 16.48 -11.82
C THR A 41 0.29 15.88 -13.11
N ILE A 42 -0.49 16.02 -14.18
CA ILE A 42 -0.14 15.53 -15.52
C ILE A 42 1.18 16.13 -16.07
N ASN A 43 1.61 17.27 -15.53
CA ASN A 43 2.80 17.98 -15.98
C ASN A 43 4.10 17.53 -15.28
N MET A 44 4.05 16.55 -14.39
CA MET A 44 5.22 16.07 -13.65
C MET A 44 6.22 15.31 -14.52
N ALA A 45 5.76 14.71 -15.62
CA ALA A 45 6.60 14.00 -16.59
C ALA A 45 5.89 13.90 -17.94
N PRO A 46 6.60 13.55 -19.04
CA PRO A 46 6.00 13.20 -20.32
C PRO A 46 4.95 12.08 -20.24
N LEU A 47 5.12 11.12 -19.33
CA LEU A 47 4.08 10.14 -18.95
C LEU A 47 3.88 10.14 -17.44
N VAL A 48 2.66 10.39 -16.98
CA VAL A 48 2.25 10.28 -15.57
C VAL A 48 1.17 9.25 -15.45
N ILE A 49 1.37 8.25 -14.57
CA ILE A 49 0.46 7.13 -14.33
C ILE A 49 0.00 7.17 -12.87
N GLY A 50 -1.31 7.19 -12.63
CA GLY A 50 -1.89 7.07 -11.30
C GLY A 50 -2.44 5.67 -11.05
N VAL A 51 -2.12 5.05 -9.90
CA VAL A 51 -2.63 3.72 -9.55
C VAL A 51 -3.79 3.83 -8.57
N GLY A 52 -4.95 3.34 -9.00
CA GLY A 52 -6.16 3.28 -8.17
C GLY A 52 -6.98 4.57 -8.16
N PRO A 53 -7.95 4.68 -7.24
CA PRO A 53 -8.87 5.80 -7.18
C PRO A 53 -8.20 7.09 -6.70
N GLY A 54 -8.76 8.21 -7.12
CA GLY A 54 -8.30 9.55 -6.77
C GLY A 54 -7.72 10.32 -7.93
N PHE A 55 -7.49 9.68 -9.07
CA PHE A 55 -6.98 10.28 -10.30
C PHE A 55 -8.01 10.25 -11.41
N THR A 56 -7.97 11.25 -12.29
CA THR A 56 -8.73 11.31 -13.54
C THR A 56 -7.75 11.29 -14.70
N ALA A 57 -7.83 10.28 -15.57
CA ALA A 57 -7.04 10.19 -16.77
C ALA A 57 -7.37 11.36 -17.72
N GLY A 58 -6.35 11.93 -18.35
CA GLY A 58 -6.46 13.11 -19.20
C GLY A 58 -6.57 14.45 -18.44
N LYS A 59 -6.66 14.43 -17.11
CA LYS A 59 -6.75 15.63 -16.28
C LYS A 59 -5.63 15.71 -15.24
N ASP A 60 -5.60 14.76 -14.31
CA ASP A 60 -4.62 14.73 -13.23
C ASP A 60 -3.36 13.94 -13.64
N VAL A 61 -3.55 12.91 -14.44
CA VAL A 61 -2.53 11.99 -14.95
C VAL A 61 -2.85 11.64 -16.40
N HIS A 62 -1.89 11.08 -17.14
CA HIS A 62 -2.14 10.59 -18.49
C HIS A 62 -2.94 9.29 -18.49
N LEU A 63 -2.60 8.38 -17.59
CA LEU A 63 -3.22 7.05 -17.48
C LEU A 63 -3.55 6.74 -16.03
N VAL A 64 -4.64 6.01 -15.82
CA VAL A 64 -5.01 5.45 -14.50
C VAL A 64 -5.00 3.93 -14.60
N ILE A 65 -4.43 3.26 -13.61
CA ILE A 65 -4.49 1.79 -13.50
C ILE A 65 -5.53 1.40 -12.46
N GLU A 66 -6.52 0.61 -12.87
CA GLU A 66 -7.57 0.10 -11.98
C GLU A 66 -6.98 -0.80 -10.88
N SER A 67 -7.30 -0.50 -9.65
CA SER A 67 -6.83 -1.28 -8.49
C SER A 67 -7.92 -2.08 -7.78
N MET A 68 -9.18 -1.95 -8.17
CA MET A 68 -10.28 -2.75 -7.63
C MET A 68 -10.18 -4.20 -8.11
N ARG A 69 -10.30 -5.17 -7.19
CA ARG A 69 -10.38 -6.58 -7.56
C ARG A 69 -11.64 -6.87 -8.38
N GLY A 70 -11.51 -7.73 -9.37
CA GLY A 70 -12.58 -8.12 -10.28
C GLY A 70 -12.12 -8.12 -11.73
N HIS A 71 -13.07 -8.16 -12.66
CA HIS A 71 -12.80 -8.25 -14.11
C HIS A 71 -11.89 -7.12 -14.63
N ASN A 72 -12.01 -5.93 -14.06
CA ASN A 72 -11.29 -4.75 -14.50
C ASN A 72 -9.96 -4.51 -13.75
N LEU A 73 -9.56 -5.42 -12.83
CA LEU A 73 -8.28 -5.27 -12.14
C LEU A 73 -7.15 -5.07 -13.12
N ALA A 74 -6.32 -4.07 -12.86
CA ALA A 74 -5.17 -3.67 -13.67
C ALA A 74 -5.50 -3.11 -15.06
N ARG A 75 -6.77 -2.84 -15.38
CA ARG A 75 -7.12 -2.18 -16.64
C ARG A 75 -6.45 -0.81 -16.72
N ILE A 76 -5.86 -0.51 -17.87
CA ILE A 76 -5.38 0.82 -18.21
C ILE A 76 -6.57 1.66 -18.63
N ILE A 77 -6.76 2.81 -17.98
CA ILE A 77 -7.84 3.76 -18.22
C ILE A 77 -7.22 5.00 -18.84
N THR A 78 -7.65 5.34 -20.05
CA THR A 78 -7.18 6.48 -20.82
C THR A 78 -8.11 7.70 -20.73
N ASP A 79 -9.32 7.49 -20.24
CA ASP A 79 -10.33 8.51 -20.00
C ASP A 79 -11.17 8.14 -18.79
N GLY A 80 -11.36 9.08 -17.86
CA GLY A 80 -12.14 8.87 -16.64
C GLY A 80 -11.30 8.41 -15.43
N MET A 81 -11.91 7.65 -14.53
CA MET A 81 -11.39 7.34 -13.20
C MET A 81 -11.46 5.83 -12.92
N ALA A 82 -10.56 5.34 -12.06
CA ALA A 82 -10.73 4.03 -11.43
C ALA A 82 -11.96 3.99 -10.51
N GLN A 83 -12.45 2.78 -10.22
CA GLN A 83 -13.58 2.58 -9.34
C GLN A 83 -13.30 3.17 -7.94
N PRO A 84 -14.27 3.85 -7.33
CA PRO A 84 -14.09 4.44 -6.01
C PRO A 84 -13.83 3.37 -4.96
N ASN A 85 -13.02 3.74 -3.96
CA ASN A 85 -12.75 2.86 -2.83
C ASN A 85 -14.03 2.61 -2.02
N THR A 86 -14.41 1.35 -1.87
CA THR A 86 -15.59 0.96 -1.09
C THR A 86 -15.36 1.03 0.42
N GLY A 87 -14.10 1.08 0.88
CA GLY A 87 -13.76 0.95 2.29
C GLY A 87 -13.96 -0.46 2.86
N VAL A 88 -14.56 -1.36 2.10
CA VAL A 88 -14.84 -2.74 2.54
C VAL A 88 -13.70 -3.66 2.08
N PRO A 89 -13.00 -4.34 3.00
CA PRO A 89 -12.00 -5.33 2.65
C PRO A 89 -12.62 -6.49 1.86
N GLY A 90 -11.83 -7.03 0.91
CA GLY A 90 -12.28 -8.22 0.16
C GLY A 90 -12.51 -9.42 1.09
N ASN A 91 -13.51 -10.24 0.76
CA ASN A 91 -13.78 -11.49 1.47
C ASN A 91 -12.64 -12.49 1.24
N ILE A 92 -12.08 -13.03 2.33
CA ILE A 92 -11.10 -14.12 2.30
C ILE A 92 -11.57 -15.20 3.28
N ALA A 93 -11.91 -16.37 2.77
CA ALA A 93 -12.38 -17.52 3.54
C ALA A 93 -13.54 -17.16 4.51
N GLY A 94 -14.47 -16.31 4.07
CA GLY A 94 -15.63 -15.90 4.87
C GLY A 94 -15.42 -14.65 5.73
N PHE A 95 -14.20 -14.18 5.89
CA PHE A 95 -13.87 -13.00 6.70
C PHE A 95 -13.65 -11.75 5.82
N THR A 96 -14.13 -10.62 6.28
CA THR A 96 -14.03 -9.31 5.61
C THR A 96 -13.35 -8.28 6.52
N SER A 97 -14.11 -7.48 7.23
CA SER A 97 -13.63 -6.44 8.14
C SER A 97 -12.92 -7.01 9.37
N GLU A 98 -13.32 -8.19 9.81
CA GLU A 98 -12.76 -8.88 10.98
C GLU A 98 -11.27 -9.19 10.84
N ARG A 99 -10.79 -9.29 9.59
CA ARG A 99 -9.36 -9.51 9.32
C ARG A 99 -8.50 -8.27 9.55
N VAL A 100 -9.12 -7.11 9.52
CA VAL A 100 -8.41 -5.82 9.60
C VAL A 100 -8.44 -5.33 11.03
N ILE A 101 -7.26 -5.09 11.59
CA ILE A 101 -7.12 -4.57 12.95
C ILE A 101 -6.84 -3.08 12.88
N HIS A 102 -7.69 -2.31 13.53
CA HIS A 102 -7.53 -0.88 13.68
C HIS A 102 -7.03 -0.55 15.09
N ALA A 103 -6.26 0.52 15.21
CA ALA A 103 -5.71 0.98 16.47
C ALA A 103 -6.82 1.35 17.47
N PRO A 104 -6.88 0.71 18.65
CA PRO A 104 -7.85 1.05 19.69
C PRO A 104 -7.56 2.36 20.40
N ALA A 105 -6.37 2.92 20.22
CA ALA A 105 -5.93 4.20 20.79
C ALA A 105 -4.87 4.85 19.90
N ALA A 106 -4.65 6.16 20.10
CA ALA A 106 -3.51 6.85 19.50
C ALA A 106 -2.22 6.51 20.27
N GLY A 107 -1.07 6.43 19.56
CA GLY A 107 0.22 6.19 20.22
C GLY A 107 1.27 5.58 19.31
N TYR A 108 2.35 5.11 19.96
CA TYR A 108 3.47 4.41 19.32
C TYR A 108 3.30 2.90 19.46
N ILE A 109 3.45 2.17 18.36
CA ILE A 109 3.32 0.71 18.35
C ILE A 109 4.65 0.03 18.73
N TYR A 110 4.52 -1.02 19.52
CA TYR A 110 5.55 -2.00 19.82
C TYR A 110 5.06 -3.39 19.39
N ASP A 111 5.82 -4.07 18.56
CA ASP A 111 5.42 -5.34 17.98
C ASP A 111 5.74 -6.50 18.93
N VAL A 112 4.72 -7.21 19.37
CA VAL A 112 4.85 -8.47 20.16
C VAL A 112 5.00 -9.65 19.22
N ARG A 113 4.35 -9.60 18.06
CA ARG A 113 4.39 -10.60 17.00
C ARG A 113 4.94 -9.99 15.72
N LYS A 114 5.21 -10.83 14.72
CA LYS A 114 5.77 -10.43 13.42
C LYS A 114 4.89 -10.89 12.27
N ILE A 115 5.08 -10.29 11.09
CA ILE A 115 4.49 -10.79 9.85
C ILE A 115 4.96 -12.23 9.63
N GLY A 116 4.03 -13.15 9.39
CA GLY A 116 4.24 -14.58 9.24
C GLY A 116 3.94 -15.39 10.50
N ASP A 117 3.78 -14.77 11.68
CA ASP A 117 3.39 -15.50 12.88
C ASP A 117 1.94 -15.97 12.77
N ILE A 118 1.68 -17.20 13.22
CA ILE A 118 0.34 -17.75 13.39
C ILE A 118 -0.13 -17.36 14.79
N VAL A 119 -1.33 -16.82 14.88
CA VAL A 119 -1.95 -16.35 16.12
C VAL A 119 -3.35 -16.92 16.27
N GLN A 120 -3.76 -17.10 17.52
CA GLN A 120 -5.14 -17.41 17.86
C GLN A 120 -5.92 -16.12 18.11
N LYS A 121 -7.24 -16.17 17.90
CA LYS A 121 -8.11 -15.04 18.27
C LYS A 121 -7.91 -14.71 19.76
N GLY A 122 -7.61 -13.44 20.05
CA GLY A 122 -7.34 -12.94 21.39
C GLY A 122 -5.87 -12.88 21.78
N ASP A 123 -4.95 -13.47 21.01
CA ASP A 123 -3.51 -13.33 21.26
C ASP A 123 -3.07 -11.88 21.14
N GLU A 124 -2.21 -11.43 22.04
CA GLU A 124 -1.58 -10.12 21.96
C GLU A 124 -0.58 -10.09 20.81
N ILE A 125 -0.80 -9.15 19.87
CA ILE A 125 0.06 -9.01 18.68
C ILE A 125 0.92 -7.76 18.74
N ALA A 126 0.48 -6.72 19.44
CA ALA A 126 1.21 -5.47 19.60
C ALA A 126 0.76 -4.72 20.86
N ARG A 127 1.50 -3.69 21.23
CA ARG A 127 1.22 -2.76 22.34
C ARG A 127 1.26 -1.35 21.84
N ILE A 128 0.34 -0.50 22.29
CA ILE A 128 0.31 0.92 21.94
C ILE A 128 0.66 1.72 23.19
N TYR A 129 1.75 2.47 23.09
CA TYR A 129 2.20 3.39 24.13
C TYR A 129 1.73 4.81 23.83
N PRO A 130 1.17 5.56 24.81
CA PRO A 130 0.55 6.86 24.55
C PRO A 130 1.54 7.92 24.08
N ASP A 131 2.78 7.84 24.50
CA ASP A 131 3.84 8.79 24.20
C ASP A 131 5.19 8.11 23.95
N LYS A 132 6.14 8.90 23.44
CA LYS A 132 7.47 8.42 23.08
C LYS A 132 8.29 7.93 24.28
N GLY A 133 8.16 8.59 25.42
CA GLY A 133 8.87 8.22 26.65
C GLY A 133 8.41 6.87 27.18
N SER A 134 7.10 6.64 27.23
CA SER A 134 6.49 5.37 27.61
C SER A 134 6.91 4.25 26.65
N TYR A 135 6.94 4.54 25.34
CA TYR A 135 7.41 3.59 24.33
C TYR A 135 8.90 3.24 24.50
N ASP A 136 9.78 4.24 24.63
CA ASP A 136 11.24 4.01 24.73
C ASP A 136 11.61 3.23 25.99
N ASN A 137 10.93 3.46 27.10
CA ASN A 137 11.17 2.81 28.40
C ASN A 137 10.34 1.54 28.60
N LYS A 138 9.45 1.16 27.65
CA LYS A 138 8.56 -0.01 27.76
C LYS A 138 7.79 -0.04 29.09
N LEU A 139 7.18 1.09 29.45
CA LEU A 139 6.41 1.21 30.67
C LEU A 139 5.23 0.23 30.72
N SER A 140 4.70 -0.05 31.89
CA SER A 140 3.57 -0.97 32.06
C SER A 140 2.24 -0.41 31.54
N GLU A 141 2.13 0.90 31.37
CA GLU A 141 0.92 1.56 30.86
C GLU A 141 0.93 1.57 29.32
N TYR A 142 0.22 0.62 28.75
CA TYR A 142 0.01 0.50 27.31
C TYR A 142 -1.39 -0.06 27.01
N VAL A 143 -1.86 0.12 25.79
CA VAL A 143 -3.09 -0.49 25.30
C VAL A 143 -2.71 -1.72 24.49
N PRO A 144 -3.16 -2.94 24.88
CA PRO A 144 -2.89 -4.13 24.10
C PRO A 144 -3.68 -4.14 22.80
N VAL A 145 -3.07 -4.69 21.75
CA VAL A 145 -3.72 -4.99 20.48
C VAL A 145 -3.79 -6.49 20.33
N ASN A 146 -5.00 -7.02 20.24
CA ASN A 146 -5.22 -8.45 20.16
C ASN A 146 -5.67 -8.88 18.77
N ALA A 147 -5.32 -10.12 18.40
CA ALA A 147 -5.78 -10.75 17.17
C ALA A 147 -7.31 -10.88 17.18
N THR A 148 -7.97 -10.38 16.15
CA THR A 148 -9.43 -10.40 16.00
C THR A 148 -9.95 -11.75 15.52
N ILE A 149 -9.11 -12.49 14.79
CA ILE A 149 -9.37 -13.84 14.28
C ILE A 149 -8.11 -14.71 14.42
N THR A 150 -8.28 -16.03 14.35
CA THR A 150 -7.18 -16.98 14.21
C THR A 150 -6.64 -16.94 12.77
N GLY A 151 -5.32 -16.99 12.59
CA GLY A 151 -4.69 -16.99 11.28
C GLY A 151 -3.25 -16.46 11.29
N ILE A 152 -2.76 -16.10 10.11
CA ILE A 152 -1.40 -15.58 9.90
C ILE A 152 -1.44 -14.06 9.91
N ILE A 153 -0.53 -13.42 10.64
CA ILE A 153 -0.29 -11.98 10.52
C ILE A 153 0.32 -11.70 9.15
N ARG A 154 -0.46 -11.15 8.25
CA ARG A 154 -0.04 -10.85 6.88
C ARG A 154 0.46 -9.42 6.70
N GLY A 155 0.00 -8.53 7.51
CA GLY A 155 0.40 -7.13 7.55
C GLY A 155 0.48 -6.63 8.98
N LEU A 156 1.54 -5.91 9.29
CA LEU A 156 1.72 -5.21 10.56
C LEU A 156 2.45 -3.91 10.26
N ILE A 157 1.99 -2.80 10.84
CA ILE A 157 2.63 -1.51 10.66
C ILE A 157 4.00 -1.54 11.34
N ARG A 158 4.94 -0.74 10.82
CA ARG A 158 6.30 -0.68 11.35
C ARG A 158 6.33 -0.28 12.82
N GLU A 159 7.07 -1.01 13.62
CA GLU A 159 7.36 -0.69 15.02
C GLU A 159 7.89 0.74 15.20
N GLY A 160 7.48 1.41 16.26
CA GLY A 160 7.86 2.77 16.58
C GLY A 160 7.14 3.85 15.77
N TYR A 161 6.16 3.48 14.92
CA TYR A 161 5.34 4.44 14.20
C TYR A 161 4.25 5.00 15.11
N TYR A 162 4.04 6.33 15.06
CA TYR A 162 2.94 7.00 15.76
C TYR A 162 1.72 7.12 14.86
N PHE A 163 0.55 6.79 15.38
CA PHE A 163 -0.72 6.90 14.65
C PHE A 163 -1.85 7.38 15.57
N LYS A 164 -2.95 7.75 14.93
CA LYS A 164 -4.20 8.10 15.60
C LYS A 164 -5.06 6.85 15.81
N GLU A 165 -5.97 6.92 16.79
CA GLU A 165 -7.03 5.92 16.96
C GLU A 165 -7.79 5.68 15.64
N GLY A 166 -8.19 4.44 15.40
CA GLY A 166 -8.87 4.00 14.18
C GLY A 166 -7.95 3.78 12.97
N PHE A 167 -6.66 4.06 13.07
CA PHE A 167 -5.73 3.78 11.99
C PHE A 167 -5.56 2.26 11.78
N LYS A 168 -5.55 1.80 10.53
CA LYS A 168 -5.31 0.38 10.22
C LYS A 168 -3.86 0.02 10.54
N ILE A 169 -3.66 -0.94 11.46
CA ILE A 169 -2.34 -1.33 11.96
C ILE A 169 -1.94 -2.76 11.61
N ALA A 170 -2.90 -3.67 11.40
CA ALA A 170 -2.59 -5.05 11.07
C ALA A 170 -3.67 -5.67 10.15
N ASP A 171 -3.30 -6.81 9.55
CA ASP A 171 -4.18 -7.63 8.72
C ASP A 171 -3.85 -9.11 8.96
N ILE A 172 -4.89 -9.92 9.27
CA ILE A 172 -4.75 -11.36 9.51
C ILE A 172 -5.39 -12.13 8.36
N ASP A 173 -4.67 -13.10 7.81
CA ASP A 173 -5.19 -14.04 6.83
C ASP A 173 -5.61 -15.34 7.54
N PRO A 174 -6.90 -15.74 7.48
CA PRO A 174 -7.39 -16.95 8.14
C PRO A 174 -6.85 -18.24 7.53
N ARG A 175 -6.18 -18.17 6.38
CA ARG A 175 -5.67 -19.33 5.63
C ARG A 175 -4.24 -19.65 6.07
N GLU A 176 -4.07 -20.52 7.05
CA GLU A 176 -2.76 -20.88 7.61
C GLU A 176 -1.79 -21.50 6.59
N GLY A 177 -2.29 -22.11 5.51
CA GLY A 177 -1.47 -22.67 4.43
C GLY A 177 -0.81 -21.61 3.52
N GLU A 178 -1.14 -20.34 3.68
CA GLU A 178 -0.69 -19.24 2.80
C GLU A 178 0.51 -18.46 3.36
N LEU A 179 1.27 -19.05 4.29
CA LEU A 179 2.41 -18.41 4.95
C LEU A 179 3.44 -17.84 3.96
N SER A 180 3.77 -18.59 2.91
CA SER A 180 4.72 -18.15 1.88
C SER A 180 4.29 -16.86 1.19
N ASN A 181 2.99 -16.59 1.12
CA ASN A 181 2.43 -15.40 0.50
C ASN A 181 2.66 -14.11 1.30
N CYS A 182 3.09 -14.22 2.56
CA CYS A 182 3.50 -13.05 3.35
C CYS A 182 4.78 -12.40 2.81
N PHE A 183 5.60 -13.14 2.09
CA PHE A 183 6.93 -12.73 1.63
C PHE A 183 7.04 -12.59 0.10
N THR A 184 5.93 -12.68 -0.60
CA THR A 184 5.85 -12.53 -2.06
C THR A 184 4.84 -11.46 -2.45
N ILE A 185 4.95 -10.95 -3.68
CA ILE A 185 3.94 -10.03 -4.22
C ILE A 185 2.69 -10.79 -4.64
N SER A 186 1.52 -10.19 -4.39
CA SER A 186 0.22 -10.78 -4.71
C SER A 186 -0.05 -10.80 -6.24
N ASP A 187 -1.03 -11.60 -6.64
CA ASP A 187 -1.65 -11.57 -7.97
C ASP A 187 -2.04 -10.14 -8.38
N LYS A 188 -2.71 -9.42 -7.48
CA LYS A 188 -3.10 -8.02 -7.69
C LYS A 188 -1.89 -7.13 -7.97
N ALA A 189 -0.84 -7.23 -7.17
CA ALA A 189 0.35 -6.40 -7.34
C ALA A 189 1.07 -6.72 -8.66
N ARG A 190 1.17 -8.01 -9.03
CA ARG A 190 1.74 -8.42 -10.32
C ARG A 190 0.93 -7.93 -11.51
N SER A 191 -0.39 -8.04 -11.44
CA SER A 191 -1.26 -7.56 -12.53
C SER A 191 -1.11 -6.06 -12.73
N ILE A 192 -1.15 -5.27 -11.66
CA ILE A 192 -0.97 -3.82 -11.71
C ILE A 192 0.42 -3.47 -12.25
N ALA A 193 1.48 -4.15 -11.78
CA ALA A 193 2.84 -3.91 -12.27
C ALA A 193 2.97 -4.26 -13.76
N GLY A 194 2.28 -5.31 -14.23
CA GLY A 194 2.21 -5.67 -15.65
C GLY A 194 1.61 -4.54 -16.50
N SER A 195 0.51 -3.96 -16.07
CA SER A 195 -0.12 -2.84 -16.80
C SER A 195 0.71 -1.55 -16.75
N VAL A 196 1.40 -1.29 -15.64
CA VAL A 196 2.37 -0.17 -15.60
C VAL A 196 3.48 -0.41 -16.62
N LEU A 197 4.04 -1.62 -16.67
CA LEU A 197 5.08 -1.98 -17.64
C LEU A 197 4.58 -1.86 -19.08
N GLU A 198 3.36 -2.32 -19.37
CA GLU A 198 2.71 -2.18 -20.67
C GLU A 198 2.60 -0.71 -21.09
N ALA A 199 2.11 0.15 -20.18
CA ALA A 199 1.96 1.58 -20.42
C ALA A 199 3.31 2.27 -20.69
N VAL A 200 4.35 1.95 -19.90
CA VAL A 200 5.69 2.49 -20.09
C VAL A 200 6.29 2.02 -21.41
N SER A 201 6.18 0.73 -21.72
CA SER A 201 6.71 0.16 -22.96
C SER A 201 6.00 0.75 -24.19
N ALA A 202 4.68 0.93 -24.13
CA ALA A 202 3.93 1.56 -25.20
C ALA A 202 4.39 3.04 -25.42
N PHE A 203 4.58 3.77 -24.33
CA PHE A 203 5.09 5.14 -24.39
C PHE A 203 6.49 5.23 -25.03
N GLU A 204 7.42 4.36 -24.62
CA GLU A 204 8.78 4.31 -25.17
C GLU A 204 8.80 4.01 -26.68
N HIS A 205 7.83 3.23 -27.17
CA HIS A 205 7.72 2.87 -28.58
C HIS A 205 6.75 3.75 -29.39
N GLY A 206 6.20 4.80 -28.79
CA GLY A 206 5.24 5.69 -29.45
C GLY A 206 3.92 5.01 -29.81
N ILE A 207 3.57 3.95 -29.11
CA ILE A 207 2.33 3.18 -29.31
C ILE A 207 1.24 3.74 -28.41
N ARG A 208 0.02 3.92 -28.93
CA ARG A 208 -1.12 4.29 -28.08
C ARG A 208 -1.58 3.08 -27.26
N VAL A 209 -1.74 3.32 -25.97
CA VAL A 209 -2.46 2.39 -25.09
C VAL A 209 -3.95 2.66 -25.26
N TYR A 210 -4.76 1.64 -25.43
CA TYR A 210 -6.19 1.73 -25.75
C TYR A 210 -7.02 2.27 -24.59
#